data_a5e7bf51f04ff9a02ad305788c1723f9
#
_entry.id   a5e7bf51f04ff9a02ad305788c1723f9
#
_cell.length_a   1.000
_cell.length_b   1.000
_cell.length_c   1.000
_cell.angle_alpha   90.00
_cell.angle_beta   90.00
_cell.angle_gamma   90.00
#
_symmetry.space_group_name_H-M   'P 1'
#
loop_
_entity.id
_entity.type
_entity.pdbx_description
1 polymer ?
#
loop_
_entity_poly.entity_id
_entity_poly.type
_entity_poly.pdbx_seq_one_letter_code
_entity_poly.pdbx_strand_id
1 'polypeptide(L)'
;MDEQSSFVPEWVDGKKINEALFCREFLAEHPMIAVDGTFFSVEGRIADESKLKREILERIEPYATSGLSRKVQNILEALRLMCYSEPLPIQTDRIHVANGTLFLDGAFKEEKEFCMNRLPVSYNPNALRPEKWLAFLNQLLYPEDIPTLQEYMGYCLIPSTKAQQMLFLIGNGGEGKSRIGLVMYALLGNNMNSGSVAKIETSNFARADQQFKYLLVDDDLKLEALPQTNHLKTIVTAELPMDLEKKGEQSYQGELYVRFMAFGNGSLRALYDHSDGFYRRQLILSVKPKDKSRKDDPYIAEKMCSEAEGIFLWALEGLHRLIENEFHITKSERTKANVEAAMREGNNILGFLESEGYFLFKADDWITSKDFYTLYTIWCDDNSEKPMSPRTFSNFLCTNEQKYNLEHNNKGVNAQGRRVWGFLGVRSLIKIY
;
A
#
# COMPACT_ATOMS: atom_id res chain seq x y z
N MET A 1 -7.01 -61.16 22.45
CA MET A 1 -7.19 -60.81 21.02
C MET A 1 -8.30 -59.80 20.98
N ASP A 2 -7.92 -58.53 21.10
CA ASP A 2 -8.89 -57.46 21.02
C ASP A 2 -9.17 -57.17 19.53
N GLU A 3 -10.36 -57.56 19.08
CA GLU A 3 -10.91 -57.09 17.82
C GLU A 3 -11.17 -55.59 17.94
N GLN A 4 -10.18 -54.77 17.66
CA GLN A 4 -10.42 -53.39 17.24
C GLN A 4 -11.15 -53.47 15.89
N SER A 5 -12.49 -53.34 15.91
CA SER A 5 -13.27 -53.13 14.72
C SER A 5 -12.74 -51.82 14.09
N SER A 6 -11.91 -51.94 13.04
CA SER A 6 -11.43 -50.79 12.28
C SER A 6 -12.65 -50.12 11.69
N PHE A 7 -13.05 -49.00 12.27
CA PHE A 7 -14.09 -48.13 11.74
C PHE A 7 -13.66 -47.69 10.34
N VAL A 8 -14.34 -48.17 9.32
CA VAL A 8 -14.11 -47.77 7.93
C VAL A 8 -15.01 -46.56 7.68
N PRO A 9 -14.47 -45.40 7.28
CA PRO A 9 -15.27 -44.22 7.00
C PRO A 9 -16.30 -44.47 5.89
N GLU A 10 -17.47 -43.81 5.96
CA GLU A 10 -18.55 -43.95 4.96
C GLU A 10 -18.15 -43.57 3.53
N TRP A 11 -17.14 -42.72 3.40
CA TRP A 11 -16.63 -42.32 2.09
C TRP A 11 -15.69 -43.35 1.45
N VAL A 12 -15.40 -44.49 2.11
CA VAL A 12 -14.59 -45.58 1.57
C VAL A 12 -15.50 -46.66 1.00
N ASP A 13 -15.42 -46.88 -0.31
CA ASP A 13 -16.11 -47.97 -1.01
C ASP A 13 -15.07 -48.95 -1.61
N GLY A 14 -14.67 -49.94 -0.86
CA GLY A 14 -13.58 -50.88 -1.18
C GLY A 14 -12.25 -50.16 -1.39
N LYS A 15 -11.79 -50.00 -2.66
CA LYS A 15 -10.56 -49.25 -3.02
C LYS A 15 -10.88 -47.88 -3.61
N LYS A 16 -12.14 -47.50 -3.64
CA LYS A 16 -12.57 -46.22 -4.17
C LYS A 16 -12.88 -45.24 -3.05
N ILE A 17 -12.64 -43.95 -3.31
CA ILE A 17 -13.00 -42.86 -2.42
C ILE A 17 -14.22 -42.20 -3.01
N ASN A 18 -15.28 -42.05 -2.24
CA ASN A 18 -16.41 -41.21 -2.58
C ASN A 18 -16.05 -39.78 -2.19
N GLU A 19 -15.59 -38.99 -3.19
CA GLU A 19 -15.08 -37.63 -3.01
C GLU A 19 -16.16 -36.73 -2.37
N ALA A 20 -17.45 -36.91 -2.75
CA ALA A 20 -18.53 -36.07 -2.22
C ALA A 20 -18.80 -36.32 -0.73
N LEU A 21 -18.80 -37.60 -0.29
CA LEU A 21 -18.95 -37.95 1.13
C LEU A 21 -17.73 -37.49 1.92
N PHE A 22 -16.51 -37.72 1.40
CA PHE A 22 -15.28 -37.22 2.02
C PHE A 22 -15.32 -35.73 2.27
N CYS A 23 -15.65 -34.95 1.23
CA CYS A 23 -15.70 -33.51 1.33
C CYS A 23 -16.76 -33.01 2.34
N ARG A 24 -17.93 -33.69 2.43
CA ARG A 24 -18.96 -33.32 3.43
C ARG A 24 -18.46 -33.55 4.85
N GLU A 25 -17.85 -34.71 5.13
CA GLU A 25 -17.27 -35.02 6.44
C GLU A 25 -16.13 -34.04 6.77
N PHE A 26 -15.25 -33.82 5.82
CA PHE A 26 -14.12 -32.88 5.97
C PHE A 26 -14.60 -31.47 6.29
N LEU A 27 -15.61 -30.95 5.59
CA LEU A 27 -16.17 -29.61 5.81
C LEU A 27 -16.95 -29.51 7.14
N ALA A 28 -17.52 -30.61 7.63
CA ALA A 28 -18.17 -30.64 8.94
C ALA A 28 -17.14 -30.52 10.09
N GLU A 29 -15.96 -31.11 9.92
CA GLU A 29 -14.87 -31.01 10.90
C GLU A 29 -14.05 -29.72 10.74
N HIS A 30 -13.87 -29.28 9.51
CA HIS A 30 -13.11 -28.07 9.13
C HIS A 30 -13.99 -27.10 8.35
N PRO A 31 -14.86 -26.33 9.05
CA PRO A 31 -15.68 -25.34 8.38
C PRO A 31 -14.83 -24.32 7.61
N MET A 32 -15.06 -24.20 6.31
CA MET A 32 -14.35 -23.28 5.44
C MET A 32 -15.25 -22.80 4.31
N ILE A 33 -14.87 -21.67 3.72
CA ILE A 33 -15.45 -21.12 2.50
C ILE A 33 -14.35 -20.93 1.45
N ALA A 34 -14.71 -20.97 0.18
CA ALA A 34 -13.81 -20.66 -0.93
C ALA A 34 -14.33 -19.44 -1.69
N VAL A 35 -13.52 -18.38 -1.70
CA VAL A 35 -13.81 -17.11 -2.38
C VAL A 35 -12.71 -16.85 -3.40
N ASP A 36 -13.06 -16.64 -4.66
CA ASP A 36 -12.11 -16.43 -5.76
C ASP A 36 -10.97 -17.48 -5.77
N GLY A 37 -11.33 -18.76 -5.53
CA GLY A 37 -10.40 -19.89 -5.49
C GLY A 37 -9.51 -19.96 -4.24
N THR A 38 -9.65 -19.04 -3.29
CA THR A 38 -8.89 -19.02 -2.02
C THR A 38 -9.75 -19.55 -0.88
N PHE A 39 -9.20 -20.48 -0.07
CA PHE A 39 -9.88 -20.97 1.11
C PHE A 39 -9.74 -20.03 2.32
N PHE A 40 -10.83 -19.89 3.06
CA PHE A 40 -10.91 -19.17 4.32
C PHE A 40 -11.57 -20.06 5.38
N SER A 41 -10.99 -20.10 6.56
CA SER A 41 -11.61 -20.66 7.77
C SER A 41 -12.04 -19.52 8.69
N VAL A 42 -12.65 -19.84 9.83
CA VAL A 42 -12.92 -18.84 10.88
C VAL A 42 -11.64 -18.22 11.45
N GLU A 43 -10.48 -18.87 11.27
CA GLU A 43 -9.17 -18.33 11.64
C GLU A 43 -8.59 -17.38 10.56
N GLY A 44 -9.30 -17.17 9.46
CA GLY A 44 -8.91 -16.31 8.34
C GLY A 44 -8.43 -17.09 7.11
N ARG A 45 -7.67 -16.41 6.24
CA ARG A 45 -7.18 -16.97 4.99
C ARG A 45 -6.24 -18.16 5.19
N ILE A 46 -6.50 -19.26 4.49
CA ILE A 46 -5.58 -20.39 4.40
C ILE A 46 -4.53 -20.06 3.33
N ALA A 47 -3.40 -19.49 3.78
CA ALA A 47 -2.36 -18.98 2.88
C ALA A 47 -1.53 -20.10 2.24
N ASP A 48 -1.40 -21.26 2.91
CA ASP A 48 -0.64 -22.42 2.43
C ASP A 48 -1.55 -23.65 2.34
N GLU A 49 -1.97 -23.95 1.12
CA GLU A 49 -2.77 -25.15 0.84
C GLU A 49 -2.00 -26.46 1.03
N SER A 50 -0.67 -26.41 1.20
CA SER A 50 0.13 -27.63 1.37
C SER A 50 -0.25 -28.38 2.65
N LYS A 51 -0.64 -27.64 3.71
CA LYS A 51 -1.13 -28.24 4.96
C LYS A 51 -2.46 -28.96 4.74
N LEU A 52 -3.38 -28.33 4.01
CA LEU A 52 -4.67 -28.90 3.65
C LEU A 52 -4.50 -30.16 2.77
N LYS A 53 -3.63 -30.08 1.75
CA LYS A 53 -3.28 -31.23 0.90
C LYS A 53 -2.67 -32.37 1.70
N ARG A 54 -1.83 -32.06 2.67
CA ARG A 54 -1.21 -33.07 3.53
C ARG A 54 -2.26 -33.74 4.41
N GLU A 55 -3.16 -33.00 5.01
CA GLU A 55 -4.23 -33.55 5.84
C GLU A 55 -5.18 -34.42 5.03
N ILE A 56 -5.56 -34.00 3.82
CA ILE A 56 -6.34 -34.85 2.88
C ILE A 56 -5.56 -36.15 2.58
N LEU A 57 -4.27 -36.04 2.29
CA LEU A 57 -3.43 -37.20 1.99
C LEU A 57 -3.40 -38.16 3.16
N GLU A 58 -3.12 -37.71 4.38
CA GLU A 58 -3.04 -38.52 5.59
C GLU A 58 -4.36 -39.28 5.86
N ARG A 59 -5.52 -38.70 5.54
CA ARG A 59 -6.83 -39.34 5.68
C ARG A 59 -7.09 -40.40 4.62
N ILE A 60 -6.66 -40.22 3.37
CA ILE A 60 -6.97 -41.13 2.27
C ILE A 60 -5.92 -42.24 2.08
N GLU A 61 -4.67 -42.02 2.52
CA GLU A 61 -3.56 -42.93 2.33
C GLU A 61 -3.84 -44.37 2.80
N PRO A 62 -4.50 -44.63 3.97
CA PRO A 62 -4.81 -45.98 4.43
C PRO A 62 -5.75 -46.76 3.49
N TYR A 63 -6.53 -46.04 2.67
CA TYR A 63 -7.58 -46.62 1.83
C TYR A 63 -7.28 -46.57 0.32
N ALA A 64 -6.25 -45.83 -0.06
CA ALA A 64 -5.93 -45.58 -1.48
C ALA A 64 -4.47 -45.98 -1.77
N THR A 65 -4.27 -47.08 -2.46
CA THR A 65 -2.93 -47.65 -2.74
C THR A 65 -2.20 -47.06 -3.94
N SER A 66 -2.86 -46.20 -4.75
CA SER A 66 -2.26 -45.61 -5.96
C SER A 66 -2.94 -44.30 -6.37
N GLY A 67 -2.21 -43.48 -7.12
CA GLY A 67 -2.72 -42.23 -7.66
C GLY A 67 -3.04 -41.18 -6.60
N LEU A 68 -2.38 -41.21 -5.44
CA LEU A 68 -2.62 -40.36 -4.28
C LEU A 68 -2.59 -38.85 -4.64
N SER A 69 -1.56 -38.41 -5.36
CA SER A 69 -1.42 -37.01 -5.75
C SER A 69 -2.62 -36.49 -6.54
N ARG A 70 -3.10 -37.31 -7.53
CA ARG A 70 -4.28 -36.95 -8.34
C ARG A 70 -5.56 -36.94 -7.51
N LYS A 71 -5.72 -37.91 -6.57
CA LYS A 71 -6.88 -37.99 -5.68
C LYS A 71 -6.92 -36.76 -4.75
N VAL A 72 -5.79 -36.41 -4.14
CA VAL A 72 -5.68 -35.20 -3.30
C VAL A 72 -6.09 -33.95 -4.08
N GLN A 73 -5.61 -33.81 -5.33
CA GLN A 73 -5.96 -32.66 -6.16
C GLN A 73 -7.46 -32.64 -6.53
N ASN A 74 -8.04 -33.79 -6.90
CA ASN A 74 -9.47 -33.87 -7.20
C ASN A 74 -10.34 -33.52 -5.98
N ILE A 75 -9.98 -34.03 -4.80
CA ILE A 75 -10.68 -33.72 -3.54
C ILE A 75 -10.56 -32.22 -3.22
N LEU A 76 -9.38 -31.62 -3.41
CA LEU A 76 -9.18 -30.19 -3.18
C LEU A 76 -10.06 -29.34 -4.09
N GLU A 77 -10.16 -29.70 -5.39
CA GLU A 77 -11.05 -29.03 -6.32
C GLU A 77 -12.53 -29.24 -5.97
N ALA A 78 -12.91 -30.47 -5.57
CA ALA A 78 -14.26 -30.74 -5.08
C ALA A 78 -14.60 -29.91 -3.82
N LEU A 79 -13.67 -29.79 -2.88
CA LEU A 79 -13.83 -28.90 -1.71
C LEU A 79 -14.08 -27.46 -2.13
N ARG A 80 -13.29 -26.91 -3.07
CA ARG A 80 -13.51 -25.53 -3.58
C ARG A 80 -14.92 -25.31 -4.12
N LEU A 81 -15.42 -26.27 -4.89
CA LEU A 81 -16.76 -26.20 -5.45
C LEU A 81 -17.84 -26.34 -4.37
N MET A 82 -17.64 -27.23 -3.39
CA MET A 82 -18.65 -27.51 -2.37
C MET A 82 -18.75 -26.43 -1.30
N CYS A 83 -17.65 -25.73 -1.00
CA CYS A 83 -17.65 -24.62 -0.04
C CYS A 83 -17.54 -23.25 -0.74
N TYR A 84 -17.88 -23.18 -2.04
CA TYR A 84 -17.92 -21.91 -2.76
C TYR A 84 -18.79 -20.88 -2.05
N SER A 85 -18.30 -19.66 -2.00
CA SER A 85 -19.00 -18.50 -1.47
C SER A 85 -18.69 -17.28 -2.32
N GLU A 86 -19.68 -16.42 -2.50
CA GLU A 86 -19.43 -15.05 -2.95
C GLU A 86 -18.52 -14.32 -1.97
N PRO A 87 -17.77 -13.31 -2.43
CA PRO A 87 -16.97 -12.46 -1.55
C PRO A 87 -17.83 -11.91 -0.40
N LEU A 88 -17.31 -12.04 0.82
CA LEU A 88 -17.97 -11.44 1.98
C LEU A 88 -17.93 -9.92 1.86
N PRO A 89 -18.98 -9.21 2.31
CA PRO A 89 -18.99 -7.75 2.28
C PRO A 89 -17.78 -7.15 3.02
N ILE A 90 -17.20 -6.10 2.47
CA ILE A 90 -16.12 -5.36 3.12
C ILE A 90 -16.68 -4.68 4.37
N GLN A 91 -16.16 -5.05 5.54
CA GLN A 91 -16.60 -4.56 6.84
C GLN A 91 -15.59 -3.54 7.37
N THR A 92 -15.95 -2.25 7.32
CA THR A 92 -15.09 -1.16 7.79
C THR A 92 -15.43 -0.69 9.21
N ASP A 93 -16.45 -1.28 9.82
CA ASP A 93 -16.98 -0.94 11.16
C ASP A 93 -16.40 -1.84 12.27
N ARG A 94 -15.56 -2.80 11.91
CA ARG A 94 -15.03 -3.79 12.84
C ARG A 94 -13.64 -4.29 12.42
N ILE A 95 -12.95 -4.91 13.39
CA ILE A 95 -11.65 -5.54 13.21
C ILE A 95 -11.77 -6.99 13.73
N HIS A 96 -11.53 -7.95 12.85
CA HIS A 96 -11.44 -9.36 13.25
C HIS A 96 -10.03 -9.64 13.80
N VAL A 97 -9.93 -9.93 15.08
CA VAL A 97 -8.69 -10.23 15.81
C VAL A 97 -8.61 -11.72 16.16
N ALA A 98 -7.46 -12.18 16.65
CA ALA A 98 -7.22 -13.60 16.94
C ALA A 98 -8.23 -14.21 17.91
N ASN A 99 -8.73 -13.45 18.87
CA ASN A 99 -9.66 -13.90 19.91
C ASN A 99 -11.11 -13.44 19.72
N GLY A 100 -11.48 -12.88 18.55
CA GLY A 100 -12.87 -12.49 18.30
C GLY A 100 -13.04 -11.37 17.27
N THR A 101 -14.04 -10.52 17.48
CA THR A 101 -14.35 -9.36 16.62
C THR A 101 -14.55 -8.11 17.49
N LEU A 102 -13.71 -7.10 17.24
CA LEU A 102 -13.79 -5.78 17.87
C LEU A 102 -14.54 -4.84 16.94
N PHE A 103 -15.62 -4.26 17.41
CA PHE A 103 -16.36 -3.21 16.71
C PHE A 103 -15.76 -1.84 17.03
N LEU A 104 -15.82 -0.91 16.09
CA LEU A 104 -15.22 0.42 16.27
C LEU A 104 -15.98 1.30 17.29
N ASP A 105 -17.18 0.90 17.70
CA ASP A 105 -17.90 1.49 18.82
C ASP A 105 -17.42 0.99 20.20
N GLY A 106 -16.43 0.09 20.23
CA GLY A 106 -15.84 -0.48 21.43
C GLY A 106 -16.44 -1.82 21.87
N ALA A 107 -17.51 -2.31 21.23
CA ALA A 107 -18.05 -3.62 21.54
C ALA A 107 -17.09 -4.75 21.09
N PHE A 108 -16.99 -5.81 21.88
CA PHE A 108 -16.19 -6.98 21.58
C PHE A 108 -16.99 -8.26 21.68
N LYS A 109 -16.87 -9.13 20.66
CA LYS A 109 -17.45 -10.47 20.63
C LYS A 109 -16.35 -11.51 20.51
N GLU A 110 -16.34 -12.50 21.40
CA GLU A 110 -15.37 -13.60 21.36
C GLU A 110 -15.68 -14.62 20.25
N GLU A 111 -16.94 -14.67 19.79
CA GLU A 111 -17.32 -15.56 18.69
C GLU A 111 -16.63 -15.16 17.40
N LYS A 112 -16.01 -16.13 16.73
CA LYS A 112 -15.34 -15.95 15.46
C LYS A 112 -16.28 -16.27 14.32
N GLU A 113 -16.51 -15.28 13.48
CA GLU A 113 -17.25 -15.41 12.21
C GLU A 113 -16.27 -15.52 11.03
N PHE A 114 -16.74 -16.02 9.90
CA PHE A 114 -15.97 -15.98 8.66
C PHE A 114 -15.68 -14.54 8.27
N CYS A 115 -14.43 -14.27 7.89
CA CYS A 115 -14.00 -12.97 7.45
C CYS A 115 -12.86 -13.09 6.44
N MET A 116 -12.72 -12.08 5.58
CA MET A 116 -11.63 -12.05 4.59
C MET A 116 -10.28 -11.76 5.25
N ASN A 117 -10.28 -11.05 6.37
CA ASN A 117 -9.08 -10.59 7.05
C ASN A 117 -9.23 -10.75 8.58
N ARG A 118 -8.53 -11.72 9.14
CA ARG A 118 -8.35 -11.84 10.59
C ARG A 118 -6.92 -11.52 10.96
N LEU A 119 -6.75 -10.63 11.94
CA LEU A 119 -5.44 -10.25 12.46
C LEU A 119 -4.94 -11.31 13.45
N PRO A 120 -3.65 -11.64 13.48
CA PRO A 120 -3.07 -12.60 14.41
C PRO A 120 -2.94 -12.06 15.83
N VAL A 121 -3.09 -10.75 16.04
CA VAL A 121 -3.05 -10.13 17.37
C VAL A 121 -4.37 -10.28 18.08
N SER A 122 -4.35 -10.54 19.40
CA SER A 122 -5.53 -10.58 20.26
C SER A 122 -5.90 -9.18 20.73
N TYR A 123 -7.20 -8.90 20.86
CA TYR A 123 -7.69 -7.74 21.57
C TYR A 123 -7.67 -8.00 23.06
N ASN A 124 -6.92 -7.19 23.79
CA ASN A 124 -6.85 -7.18 25.23
C ASN A 124 -6.96 -5.74 25.72
N PRO A 125 -8.13 -5.30 26.25
CA PRO A 125 -8.33 -3.93 26.70
C PRO A 125 -7.41 -3.54 27.88
N ASN A 126 -6.82 -4.52 28.57
CA ASN A 126 -5.89 -4.31 29.68
C ASN A 126 -4.43 -4.55 29.27
N ALA A 127 -4.12 -4.60 27.97
CA ALA A 127 -2.74 -4.77 27.52
C ALA A 127 -1.85 -3.65 28.05
N LEU A 128 -0.64 -4.02 28.42
CA LEU A 128 0.33 -3.07 28.93
C LEU A 128 0.74 -2.07 27.84
N ARG A 129 1.02 -0.85 28.27
CA ARG A 129 1.56 0.17 27.39
C ARG A 129 2.85 -0.34 26.72
N PRO A 130 3.01 -0.17 25.40
CA PRO A 130 4.12 -0.73 24.65
C PRO A 130 5.38 0.15 24.79
N GLU A 131 6.07 0.05 25.92
CA GLU A 131 7.15 0.96 26.29
C GLU A 131 8.37 0.87 25.36
N LYS A 132 8.71 -0.34 24.89
CA LYS A 132 9.85 -0.53 23.97
C LYS A 132 9.55 0.04 22.59
N TRP A 133 8.30 -0.15 22.12
CA TRP A 133 7.83 0.46 20.88
C TRP A 133 7.87 1.98 20.94
N LEU A 134 7.32 2.57 21.99
CA LEU A 134 7.28 4.02 22.16
C LEU A 134 8.69 4.62 22.32
N ALA A 135 9.57 3.95 23.05
CA ALA A 135 10.97 4.36 23.16
C ALA A 135 11.69 4.31 21.80
N PHE A 136 11.45 3.25 21.02
CA PHE A 136 11.98 3.12 19.67
C PHE A 136 11.49 4.25 18.75
N LEU A 137 10.18 4.55 18.77
CA LEU A 137 9.62 5.64 17.97
C LEU A 137 10.22 7.00 18.35
N ASN A 138 10.37 7.27 19.63
CA ASN A 138 10.99 8.52 20.11
C ASN A 138 12.47 8.67 19.68
N GLN A 139 13.17 7.56 19.47
CA GLN A 139 14.53 7.59 18.93
C GLN A 139 14.54 7.75 17.39
N LEU A 140 13.56 7.19 16.70
CA LEU A 140 13.52 7.15 15.24
C LEU A 140 12.87 8.38 14.63
N LEU A 141 11.74 8.82 15.18
CA LEU A 141 10.90 9.88 14.61
C LEU A 141 10.95 11.17 15.44
N TYR A 142 10.68 12.25 14.80
CA TYR A 142 10.38 13.51 15.47
C TYR A 142 9.01 13.40 16.16
N PRO A 143 8.83 13.97 17.37
CA PRO A 143 7.60 13.81 18.15
C PRO A 143 6.33 14.23 17.38
N GLU A 144 6.43 15.27 16.57
CA GLU A 144 5.32 15.79 15.77
C GLU A 144 4.86 14.85 14.63
N ASP A 145 5.70 13.88 14.24
CA ASP A 145 5.40 12.90 13.17
C ASP A 145 4.85 11.57 13.72
N ILE A 146 4.96 11.33 15.04
CA ILE A 146 4.46 10.11 15.67
C ILE A 146 2.94 9.95 15.50
N PRO A 147 2.10 11.01 15.66
CA PRO A 147 0.66 10.90 15.41
C PRO A 147 0.33 10.48 13.97
N THR A 148 1.06 10.96 12.98
CA THR A 148 0.90 10.56 11.57
C THR A 148 1.12 9.05 11.39
N LEU A 149 2.20 8.51 11.98
CA LEU A 149 2.47 7.06 11.93
C LEU A 149 1.40 6.27 12.69
N GLN A 150 0.97 6.73 13.87
CA GLN A 150 -0.05 6.08 14.68
C GLN A 150 -1.37 5.95 13.92
N GLU A 151 -1.84 7.03 13.31
CA GLU A 151 -3.04 7.06 12.49
C GLU A 151 -2.90 6.16 11.26
N TYR A 152 -1.76 6.16 10.60
CA TYR A 152 -1.52 5.31 9.45
C TYR A 152 -1.48 3.81 9.81
N MET A 153 -0.87 3.46 10.94
CA MET A 153 -0.90 2.07 11.44
C MET A 153 -2.32 1.65 11.83
N GLY A 154 -3.09 2.54 12.47
CA GLY A 154 -4.50 2.34 12.76
C GLY A 154 -5.33 2.16 11.48
N TYR A 155 -5.11 2.99 10.47
CA TYR A 155 -5.73 2.88 9.16
C TYR A 155 -5.50 1.52 8.50
N CYS A 156 -4.34 0.90 8.74
CA CYS A 156 -4.03 -0.44 8.25
C CYS A 156 -4.78 -1.58 8.97
N LEU A 157 -5.56 -1.32 10.03
CA LEU A 157 -6.32 -2.33 10.74
C LEU A 157 -7.69 -2.63 10.11
N ILE A 158 -8.18 -1.79 9.21
CA ILE A 158 -9.49 -1.92 8.54
C ILE A 158 -9.37 -1.89 7.01
N PRO A 159 -10.28 -2.53 6.26
CA PRO A 159 -10.28 -2.55 4.79
C PRO A 159 -10.86 -1.25 4.21
N SER A 160 -10.17 -0.12 4.36
CA SER A 160 -10.63 1.20 3.90
C SER A 160 -9.60 1.89 3.04
N THR A 161 -10.03 2.62 2.01
CA THR A 161 -9.21 3.49 1.15
C THR A 161 -9.49 4.98 1.38
N LYS A 162 -10.37 5.32 2.33
CA LYS A 162 -10.88 6.70 2.54
C LYS A 162 -9.80 7.74 2.80
N ALA A 163 -8.71 7.39 3.51
CA ALA A 163 -7.64 8.35 3.77
C ALA A 163 -6.79 8.65 2.51
N GLN A 164 -6.82 7.79 1.48
CA GLN A 164 -6.15 7.99 0.19
C GLN A 164 -4.66 8.33 0.31
N GLN A 165 -3.94 7.72 1.26
CA GLN A 165 -2.55 8.03 1.57
C GLN A 165 -1.65 6.79 1.45
N MET A 166 -0.39 7.03 1.09
CA MET A 166 0.75 6.11 1.13
C MET A 166 1.77 6.66 2.12
N LEU A 167 2.46 5.79 2.87
CA LEU A 167 3.44 6.21 3.87
C LEU A 167 4.87 5.86 3.43
N PHE A 168 5.75 6.86 3.47
CA PHE A 168 7.16 6.72 3.18
C PHE A 168 7.99 7.19 4.38
N LEU A 169 8.90 6.34 4.87
CA LEU A 169 9.88 6.72 5.87
C LEU A 169 11.25 6.83 5.19
N ILE A 170 11.81 8.03 5.21
CA ILE A 170 13.07 8.35 4.52
C ILE A 170 14.18 8.68 5.51
N GLY A 171 15.41 8.26 5.19
CA GLY A 171 16.61 8.51 5.99
C GLY A 171 17.86 8.02 5.29
N ASN A 172 19.02 8.14 5.94
CA ASN A 172 20.32 7.88 5.32
C ASN A 172 20.76 6.40 5.36
N GLY A 173 19.97 5.53 6.04
CA GLY A 173 20.30 4.12 6.23
C GLY A 173 20.81 3.81 7.64
N GLY A 174 20.47 2.64 8.17
CA GLY A 174 20.92 2.16 9.48
C GLY A 174 20.16 2.73 10.69
N GLU A 175 19.13 3.58 10.51
CA GLU A 175 18.35 4.15 11.61
C GLU A 175 17.37 3.14 12.22
N GLY A 176 16.96 2.13 11.46
CA GLY A 176 16.06 1.07 11.92
C GLY A 176 14.63 1.16 11.35
N LYS A 177 14.39 1.91 10.29
CA LYS A 177 13.07 2.07 9.62
C LYS A 177 12.35 0.75 9.37
N SER A 178 13.07 -0.23 8.82
CA SER A 178 12.54 -1.57 8.50
C SER A 178 11.97 -2.35 9.71
N ARG A 179 12.33 -1.96 10.92
CA ARG A 179 11.77 -2.58 12.14
C ARG A 179 10.28 -2.31 12.30
N ILE A 180 9.80 -1.19 11.77
CA ILE A 180 8.36 -0.90 11.71
C ILE A 180 7.63 -1.95 10.87
N GLY A 181 8.21 -2.37 9.75
CA GLY A 181 7.65 -3.44 8.90
C GLY A 181 7.47 -4.77 9.65
N LEU A 182 8.42 -5.13 10.52
CA LEU A 182 8.31 -6.33 11.36
C LEU A 182 7.21 -6.21 12.41
N VAL A 183 7.03 -5.05 13.01
CA VAL A 183 5.92 -4.77 13.93
C VAL A 183 4.58 -4.82 13.19
N MET A 184 4.49 -4.24 11.99
CA MET A 184 3.29 -4.36 11.15
C MET A 184 2.97 -5.81 10.80
N TYR A 185 4.00 -6.64 10.55
CA TYR A 185 3.79 -8.07 10.33
C TYR A 185 3.26 -8.78 11.58
N ALA A 186 3.73 -8.43 12.77
CA ALA A 186 3.20 -8.97 14.02
C ALA A 186 1.71 -8.63 14.23
N LEU A 187 1.28 -7.44 13.78
CA LEU A 187 -0.13 -7.01 13.87
C LEU A 187 -1.01 -7.61 12.78
N LEU A 188 -0.53 -7.67 11.53
CA LEU A 188 -1.33 -7.98 10.35
C LEU A 188 -1.16 -9.42 9.86
N GLY A 189 -0.03 -10.05 10.12
CA GLY A 189 0.29 -11.41 9.64
C GLY A 189 0.11 -11.56 8.14
N ASN A 190 -0.66 -12.56 7.73
CA ASN A 190 -0.94 -12.86 6.33
C ASN A 190 -1.78 -11.80 5.60
N ASN A 191 -2.27 -10.77 6.31
CA ASN A 191 -3.00 -9.65 5.71
C ASN A 191 -2.05 -8.58 5.14
N MET A 192 -0.73 -8.79 5.18
CA MET A 192 0.23 -7.97 4.47
C MET A 192 1.15 -8.78 3.56
N ASN A 193 1.69 -8.08 2.57
CA ASN A 193 2.76 -8.58 1.72
C ASN A 193 4.02 -7.73 1.90
N SER A 194 5.18 -8.32 1.56
CA SER A 194 6.44 -7.60 1.38
C SER A 194 6.83 -7.66 -0.09
N GLY A 195 7.23 -6.54 -0.67
CA GLY A 195 7.61 -6.46 -2.07
C GLY A 195 7.73 -5.04 -2.59
N SER A 196 8.15 -4.87 -3.82
CA SER A 196 8.38 -3.55 -4.39
C SER A 196 7.08 -2.85 -4.80
N VAL A 197 6.88 -1.64 -4.29
CA VAL A 197 5.79 -0.74 -4.71
C VAL A 197 5.87 -0.43 -6.21
N ALA A 198 7.07 -0.33 -6.78
CA ALA A 198 7.25 -0.09 -8.21
C ALA A 198 6.67 -1.22 -9.10
N LYS A 199 6.64 -2.47 -8.62
CA LYS A 199 6.03 -3.57 -9.36
C LYS A 199 4.52 -3.44 -9.52
N ILE A 200 3.85 -2.68 -8.66
CA ILE A 200 2.41 -2.41 -8.78
C ILE A 200 2.08 -1.70 -10.09
N GLU A 201 2.96 -0.81 -10.56
CA GLU A 201 2.77 -0.12 -11.84
C GLU A 201 3.04 -1.03 -13.04
N THR A 202 3.95 -1.97 -12.94
CA THR A 202 4.48 -2.71 -14.09
C THR A 202 3.95 -4.13 -14.24
N SER A 203 3.28 -4.70 -13.21
CA SER A 203 2.85 -6.11 -13.20
C SER A 203 1.40 -6.28 -12.78
N ASN A 204 0.58 -6.85 -13.68
CA ASN A 204 -0.80 -7.25 -13.39
C ASN A 204 -0.84 -8.27 -12.23
N PHE A 205 0.06 -9.24 -12.24
CA PHE A 205 0.14 -10.27 -11.20
C PHE A 205 0.46 -9.67 -9.83
N ALA A 206 1.39 -8.69 -9.77
CA ALA A 206 1.72 -8.03 -8.51
C ALA A 206 0.50 -7.27 -7.93
N ARG A 207 -0.40 -6.76 -8.78
CA ARG A 207 -1.67 -6.15 -8.34
C ARG A 207 -2.63 -7.22 -7.80
N ALA A 208 -2.81 -8.33 -8.51
CA ALA A 208 -3.69 -9.43 -8.09
C ALA A 208 -3.22 -10.06 -6.76
N ASP A 209 -1.91 -10.11 -6.51
CA ASP A 209 -1.35 -10.58 -5.24
C ASP A 209 -1.75 -9.71 -4.03
N GLN A 210 -2.24 -8.49 -4.26
CA GLN A 210 -2.71 -7.60 -3.19
C GLN A 210 -4.19 -7.81 -2.83
N GLN A 211 -4.91 -8.69 -3.52
CA GLN A 211 -6.27 -9.03 -3.15
C GLN A 211 -6.31 -9.59 -1.71
N PHE A 212 -7.24 -9.12 -0.91
CA PHE A 212 -7.38 -9.45 0.51
C PHE A 212 -6.17 -9.04 1.37
N LYS A 213 -5.41 -8.03 0.95
CA LYS A 213 -4.28 -7.51 1.74
C LYS A 213 -4.58 -6.11 2.26
N TYR A 214 -4.16 -5.87 3.49
CA TYR A 214 -4.26 -4.55 4.13
C TYR A 214 -3.06 -3.67 3.84
N LEU A 215 -1.87 -4.28 3.66
CA LEU A 215 -0.63 -3.54 3.51
C LEU A 215 0.36 -4.24 2.58
N LEU A 216 1.00 -3.48 1.71
CA LEU A 216 2.23 -3.85 1.04
C LEU A 216 3.37 -3.02 1.62
N VAL A 217 4.42 -3.70 2.12
CA VAL A 217 5.63 -3.06 2.64
C VAL A 217 6.77 -3.23 1.64
N ASP A 218 7.37 -2.12 1.21
CA ASP A 218 8.60 -2.08 0.42
C ASP A 218 9.77 -1.67 1.34
N ASP A 219 10.62 -2.63 1.68
CA ASP A 219 11.71 -2.42 2.65
C ASP A 219 12.95 -1.76 2.03
N ASP A 220 13.03 -1.69 0.72
CA ASP A 220 14.15 -1.09 -0.02
C ASP A 220 13.64 -0.28 -1.20
N LEU A 221 12.98 0.84 -0.90
CA LEU A 221 12.44 1.74 -1.93
C LEU A 221 13.57 2.28 -2.79
N LYS A 222 13.57 1.90 -4.06
CA LYS A 222 14.54 2.38 -5.04
C LYS A 222 14.31 3.86 -5.37
N LEU A 223 15.41 4.60 -5.51
CA LEU A 223 15.37 6.04 -5.87
C LEU A 223 15.01 6.30 -7.34
N GLU A 224 14.88 5.25 -8.15
CA GLU A 224 14.48 5.39 -9.55
C GLU A 224 13.05 5.92 -9.63
N ALA A 225 12.86 6.96 -10.44
CA ALA A 225 11.52 7.52 -10.64
C ALA A 225 10.62 6.53 -11.40
N LEU A 226 9.37 6.41 -10.96
CA LEU A 226 8.38 5.58 -11.61
C LEU A 226 8.02 6.15 -12.99
N PRO A 227 8.06 5.35 -14.07
CA PRO A 227 7.62 5.81 -15.39
C PRO A 227 6.12 6.09 -15.45
N GLN A 228 5.32 5.43 -14.59
CA GLN A 228 3.87 5.59 -14.48
C GLN A 228 3.46 5.56 -13.01
N THR A 229 2.32 6.18 -12.67
CA THR A 229 1.77 6.21 -11.31
C THR A 229 0.26 5.99 -11.28
N ASN A 230 -0.31 5.58 -12.41
CA ASN A 230 -1.75 5.48 -12.57
C ASN A 230 -2.35 4.38 -11.69
N HIS A 231 -1.73 3.19 -11.65
CA HIS A 231 -2.22 2.08 -10.85
C HIS A 231 -2.11 2.37 -9.35
N LEU A 232 -1.00 2.94 -8.89
CA LEU A 232 -0.85 3.34 -7.48
C LEU A 232 -1.93 4.36 -7.08
N LYS A 233 -2.12 5.41 -7.90
CA LYS A 233 -3.18 6.40 -7.65
C LYS A 233 -4.57 5.75 -7.59
N THR A 234 -4.87 4.86 -8.52
CA THR A 234 -6.18 4.19 -8.57
C THR A 234 -6.38 3.28 -7.36
N ILE A 235 -5.38 2.48 -6.97
CA ILE A 235 -5.50 1.56 -5.83
C ILE A 235 -5.66 2.34 -4.52
N VAL A 236 -4.87 3.39 -4.32
CA VAL A 236 -4.92 4.21 -3.09
C VAL A 236 -6.28 4.90 -2.90
N THR A 237 -7.01 5.13 -4.00
CA THR A 237 -8.34 5.77 -4.01
C THR A 237 -9.44 4.80 -4.44
N ALA A 238 -9.20 3.49 -4.46
CA ALA A 238 -10.13 2.51 -5.01
C ALA A 238 -11.48 2.55 -4.27
N GLU A 239 -12.53 2.79 -5.04
CA GLU A 239 -13.94 2.73 -4.59
C GLU A 239 -14.73 1.72 -5.44
N LEU A 240 -14.14 1.21 -6.51
CA LEU A 240 -14.73 0.25 -7.44
C LEU A 240 -13.78 -0.94 -7.64
N PRO A 241 -14.31 -2.10 -8.02
CA PRO A 241 -13.50 -3.25 -8.43
C PRO A 241 -12.54 -2.88 -9.57
N MET A 242 -11.38 -3.53 -9.59
CA MET A 242 -10.33 -3.33 -10.58
C MET A 242 -10.10 -4.59 -11.38
N ASP A 243 -9.61 -4.44 -12.60
CA ASP A 243 -9.18 -5.56 -13.43
C ASP A 243 -7.90 -6.18 -12.85
N LEU A 244 -8.01 -7.44 -12.43
CA LEU A 244 -6.94 -8.24 -11.83
C LEU A 244 -6.67 -9.48 -12.68
N GLU A 245 -5.43 -9.92 -12.71
CA GLU A 245 -5.01 -11.08 -13.51
C GLU A 245 -4.12 -12.00 -12.66
N LYS A 246 -4.53 -13.27 -12.52
CA LYS A 246 -3.70 -14.33 -11.93
C LYS A 246 -3.02 -15.12 -13.04
N LYS A 247 -1.83 -15.66 -12.73
CA LYS A 247 -1.06 -16.42 -13.73
C LYS A 247 -1.82 -17.66 -14.19
N GLY A 248 -2.11 -17.71 -15.50
CA GLY A 248 -2.82 -18.84 -16.13
C GLY A 248 -4.34 -18.78 -16.01
N GLU A 249 -4.89 -17.70 -15.51
CA GLU A 249 -6.34 -17.46 -15.39
C GLU A 249 -6.74 -16.26 -16.24
N GLN A 250 -8.02 -16.17 -16.60
CA GLN A 250 -8.57 -14.95 -17.23
C GLN A 250 -8.61 -13.81 -16.23
N SER A 251 -8.54 -12.57 -16.73
CA SER A 251 -8.72 -11.40 -15.89
C SER A 251 -10.14 -11.36 -15.29
N TYR A 252 -10.25 -10.82 -14.09
CA TYR A 252 -11.49 -10.71 -13.33
C TYR A 252 -11.57 -9.39 -12.60
N GLN A 253 -12.76 -8.99 -12.18
CA GLN A 253 -12.96 -7.80 -11.37
C GLN A 253 -12.80 -8.14 -9.88
N GLY A 254 -11.85 -7.51 -9.20
CA GLY A 254 -11.59 -7.72 -7.78
C GLY A 254 -11.41 -6.40 -7.02
N GLU A 255 -11.78 -6.41 -5.75
CA GLU A 255 -11.63 -5.24 -4.89
C GLU A 255 -10.25 -5.22 -4.23
N LEU A 256 -9.61 -4.04 -4.26
CA LEU A 256 -8.34 -3.80 -3.58
C LEU A 256 -8.50 -2.68 -2.56
N TYR A 257 -8.06 -2.95 -1.34
CA TYR A 257 -8.00 -1.98 -0.24
C TYR A 257 -6.61 -1.95 0.41
N VAL A 258 -5.59 -2.39 -0.34
CA VAL A 258 -4.21 -2.40 0.12
C VAL A 258 -3.66 -0.99 0.26
N ARG A 259 -2.93 -0.73 1.34
CA ARG A 259 -2.14 0.48 1.57
C ARG A 259 -0.67 0.20 1.27
N PHE A 260 0.11 1.24 1.09
CA PHE A 260 1.53 1.14 0.75
C PHE A 260 2.38 1.82 1.81
N MET A 261 3.32 1.09 2.37
CA MET A 261 4.34 1.61 3.27
C MET A 261 5.71 1.28 2.68
N ALA A 262 6.60 2.26 2.59
CA ALA A 262 7.93 2.01 2.06
C ALA A 262 9.02 2.69 2.88
N PHE A 263 10.18 2.06 2.92
CA PHE A 263 11.37 2.53 3.59
C PHE A 263 12.48 2.77 2.58
N GLY A 264 13.10 3.94 2.61
CA GLY A 264 14.13 4.28 1.64
C GLY A 264 15.03 5.43 2.07
N ASN A 265 15.95 5.77 1.19
CA ASN A 265 16.87 6.89 1.36
C ASN A 265 16.39 8.14 0.60
N GLY A 266 15.17 8.11 0.07
CA GLY A 266 14.52 9.22 -0.62
C GLY A 266 13.05 8.94 -0.87
N SER A 267 12.34 9.93 -1.40
CA SER A 267 10.92 9.86 -1.71
C SER A 267 10.63 9.11 -3.02
N LEU A 268 9.43 8.55 -3.13
CA LEU A 268 8.95 7.99 -4.39
C LEU A 268 8.67 9.13 -5.38
N ARG A 269 9.35 9.08 -6.52
CA ARG A 269 9.24 10.08 -7.58
C ARG A 269 8.56 9.51 -8.81
N ALA A 270 7.86 10.35 -9.55
CA ALA A 270 7.29 10.02 -10.84
C ALA A 270 8.09 10.68 -11.96
N LEU A 271 8.41 9.92 -13.01
CA LEU A 271 9.20 10.43 -14.14
C LEU A 271 8.37 11.38 -15.02
N TYR A 272 7.07 11.10 -15.19
CA TYR A 272 6.19 11.85 -16.09
C TYR A 272 4.92 12.38 -15.42
N ASP A 273 4.63 11.99 -14.18
CA ASP A 273 3.47 12.48 -13.44
C ASP A 273 3.89 13.60 -12.47
N HIS A 274 3.77 14.81 -12.91
CA HIS A 274 4.07 16.01 -12.13
C HIS A 274 2.81 16.65 -11.54
N SER A 275 1.69 15.89 -11.51
CA SER A 275 0.43 16.38 -10.96
C SER A 275 0.44 16.33 -9.43
N ASP A 276 -0.27 17.27 -8.80
CA ASP A 276 -0.54 17.26 -7.37
C ASP A 276 -1.20 15.94 -6.93
N GLY A 277 -1.88 15.28 -7.87
CA GLY A 277 -2.60 14.04 -7.64
C GLY A 277 -1.77 12.88 -7.11
N PHE A 278 -0.49 12.77 -7.48
CA PHE A 278 0.41 11.74 -7.00
C PHE A 278 1.05 12.13 -5.65
N TYR A 279 1.58 13.34 -5.55
CA TYR A 279 2.32 13.79 -4.36
C TYR A 279 1.42 14.03 -3.15
N ARG A 280 0.21 14.58 -3.32
CA ARG A 280 -0.73 14.80 -2.20
C ARG A 280 -1.16 13.51 -1.49
N ARG A 281 -0.98 12.35 -2.14
CA ARG A 281 -1.25 11.02 -1.57
C ARG A 281 -0.07 10.44 -0.81
N GLN A 282 1.02 11.17 -0.69
CA GLN A 282 2.21 10.73 0.04
C GLN A 282 2.29 11.38 1.42
N LEU A 283 2.55 10.57 2.42
CA LEU A 283 3.00 10.98 3.74
C LEU A 283 4.48 10.66 3.82
N ILE A 284 5.33 11.67 3.86
CA ILE A 284 6.78 11.48 3.85
C ILE A 284 7.35 11.88 5.21
N LEU A 285 7.69 10.87 6.01
CA LEU A 285 8.29 11.04 7.33
C LEU A 285 9.82 10.93 7.23
N SER A 286 10.53 11.98 7.58
CA SER A 286 11.97 11.96 7.73
C SER A 286 12.33 11.37 9.10
N VAL A 287 13.20 10.35 9.13
CA VAL A 287 13.68 9.81 10.40
C VAL A 287 14.87 10.62 10.93
N LYS A 288 15.02 10.62 12.24
CA LYS A 288 16.18 11.24 12.90
C LYS A 288 17.47 10.54 12.47
N PRO A 289 18.56 11.27 12.29
CA PRO A 289 19.88 10.68 12.07
C PRO A 289 20.22 9.73 13.23
N LYS A 290 20.83 8.60 12.89
CA LYS A 290 21.29 7.65 13.90
C LYS A 290 22.32 8.33 14.81
N ASP A 291 22.09 8.30 16.13
CA ASP A 291 23.08 8.74 17.10
C ASP A 291 24.33 7.84 16.99
N LYS A 292 25.50 8.46 16.84
CA LYS A 292 26.79 7.74 16.72
C LYS A 292 27.13 6.89 17.95
N SER A 293 26.59 7.25 19.10
CA SER A 293 26.79 6.53 20.38
C SER A 293 25.81 5.36 20.56
N ARG A 294 24.74 5.27 19.72
CA ARG A 294 23.72 4.23 19.82
C ARG A 294 24.31 2.87 19.47
N LYS A 295 24.23 1.94 20.42
CA LYS A 295 24.50 0.53 20.17
C LYS A 295 23.23 -0.10 19.57
N ASP A 296 23.40 -0.80 18.45
CA ASP A 296 22.28 -1.53 17.84
C ASP A 296 21.93 -2.75 18.68
N ASP A 297 20.64 -2.90 18.97
CA ASP A 297 20.08 -4.10 19.58
C ASP A 297 19.54 -5.01 18.47
N PRO A 298 20.17 -6.15 18.16
CA PRO A 298 19.70 -7.06 17.12
C PRO A 298 18.32 -7.65 17.41
N TYR A 299 17.92 -7.70 18.68
CA TYR A 299 16.65 -8.26 19.16
C TYR A 299 15.55 -7.22 19.35
N ILE A 300 15.78 -5.95 18.97
CA ILE A 300 14.80 -4.88 19.21
C ILE A 300 13.45 -5.15 18.58
N ALA A 301 13.42 -5.75 17.38
CA ALA A 301 12.18 -6.09 16.70
C ALA A 301 11.37 -7.16 17.48
N GLU A 302 12.04 -8.22 17.95
CA GLU A 302 11.41 -9.28 18.76
C GLU A 302 10.84 -8.71 20.05
N LYS A 303 11.61 -7.84 20.71
CA LYS A 303 11.19 -7.15 21.94
C LYS A 303 9.97 -6.25 21.71
N MET A 304 9.89 -5.54 20.58
CA MET A 304 8.72 -4.74 20.22
C MET A 304 7.54 -5.65 19.85
N CYS A 305 7.76 -6.68 19.04
CA CYS A 305 6.69 -7.62 18.67
C CYS A 305 6.09 -8.35 19.88
N SER A 306 6.86 -8.56 20.98
CA SER A 306 6.30 -9.09 22.23
C SER A 306 5.30 -8.16 22.92
N GLU A 307 5.21 -6.89 22.52
CA GLU A 307 4.25 -5.89 22.99
C GLU A 307 3.06 -5.71 22.01
N ALA A 308 2.82 -6.68 21.10
CA ALA A 308 1.87 -6.54 19.98
C ALA A 308 0.45 -6.13 20.42
N GLU A 309 -0.07 -6.65 21.54
CA GLU A 309 -1.39 -6.26 22.05
C GLU A 309 -1.42 -4.78 22.47
N GLY A 310 -0.37 -4.29 23.14
CA GLY A 310 -0.26 -2.87 23.50
C GLY A 310 -0.06 -1.98 22.28
N ILE A 311 0.72 -2.44 21.26
CA ILE A 311 0.88 -1.71 20.00
C ILE A 311 -0.44 -1.68 19.21
N PHE A 312 -1.22 -2.76 19.25
CA PHE A 312 -2.54 -2.80 18.64
C PHE A 312 -3.47 -1.75 19.26
N LEU A 313 -3.52 -1.64 20.60
CA LEU A 313 -4.32 -0.60 21.27
C LEU A 313 -3.83 0.80 20.89
N TRP A 314 -2.52 1.01 20.86
CA TRP A 314 -1.93 2.29 20.43
C TRP A 314 -2.30 2.63 18.99
N ALA A 315 -2.28 1.66 18.07
CA ALA A 315 -2.71 1.87 16.69
C ALA A 315 -4.23 2.09 16.59
N LEU A 316 -5.02 1.42 17.44
CA LEU A 316 -6.48 1.60 17.52
C LEU A 316 -6.86 3.02 17.97
N GLU A 317 -6.14 3.61 18.93
CA GLU A 317 -6.29 5.02 19.30
C GLU A 317 -6.06 5.94 18.09
N GLY A 318 -5.04 5.63 17.27
CA GLY A 318 -4.77 6.35 16.02
C GLY A 318 -5.91 6.20 15.01
N LEU A 319 -6.51 5.01 14.90
CA LEU A 319 -7.66 4.77 14.03
C LEU A 319 -8.88 5.57 14.47
N HIS A 320 -9.20 5.61 15.78
CA HIS A 320 -10.32 6.39 16.31
C HIS A 320 -10.14 7.87 16.01
N ARG A 321 -8.96 8.43 16.27
CA ARG A 321 -8.63 9.82 15.93
C ARG A 321 -8.76 10.11 14.44
N LEU A 322 -8.31 9.18 13.57
CA LEU A 322 -8.45 9.29 12.13
C LEU A 322 -9.91 9.31 11.68
N ILE A 323 -10.76 8.47 12.28
CA ILE A 323 -12.20 8.43 11.98
C ILE A 323 -12.87 9.72 12.44
N GLU A 324 -12.58 10.20 13.66
CA GLU A 324 -13.08 11.48 14.20
C GLU A 324 -12.67 12.66 13.30
N ASN A 325 -11.48 12.59 12.69
CA ASN A 325 -10.98 13.58 11.72
C ASN A 325 -11.37 13.26 10.26
N GLU A 326 -12.47 12.53 10.04
CA GLU A 326 -13.03 12.23 8.71
C GLU A 326 -12.00 11.64 7.74
N PHE A 327 -11.14 10.76 8.22
CA PHE A 327 -10.01 10.16 7.47
C PHE A 327 -8.93 11.14 6.98
N HIS A 328 -8.86 12.32 7.54
CA HIS A 328 -7.76 13.26 7.30
C HIS A 328 -6.60 12.97 8.25
N ILE A 329 -5.55 12.36 7.74
CA ILE A 329 -4.36 12.03 8.54
C ILE A 329 -3.65 13.32 8.98
N THR A 330 -3.29 13.38 10.26
CA THR A 330 -2.52 14.48 10.85
C THR A 330 -1.16 14.61 10.15
N LYS A 331 -0.83 15.80 9.66
CA LYS A 331 0.43 16.12 9.00
C LYS A 331 1.15 17.22 9.75
N SER A 332 2.35 16.94 10.22
CA SER A 332 3.23 17.98 10.76
C SER A 332 3.70 18.94 9.66
N GLU A 333 4.22 20.10 10.05
CA GLU A 333 4.84 21.02 9.08
C GLU A 333 6.05 20.37 8.38
N ARG A 334 6.77 19.49 9.07
CA ARG A 334 7.86 18.68 8.49
C ARG A 334 7.34 17.74 7.42
N THR A 335 6.26 17.00 7.69
CA THR A 335 5.63 16.10 6.70
C THR A 335 5.19 16.87 5.46
N LYS A 336 4.60 18.06 5.61
CA LYS A 336 4.22 18.92 4.49
C LYS A 336 5.43 19.39 3.69
N ALA A 337 6.47 19.89 4.38
CA ALA A 337 7.71 20.32 3.75
C ALA A 337 8.43 19.20 2.99
N ASN A 338 8.42 17.97 3.52
CA ASN A 338 8.99 16.80 2.83
C ASN A 338 8.24 16.49 1.51
N VAL A 339 6.91 16.60 1.49
CA VAL A 339 6.11 16.40 0.27
C VAL A 339 6.41 17.51 -0.75
N GLU A 340 6.49 18.76 -0.32
CA GLU A 340 6.87 19.88 -1.19
C GLU A 340 8.27 19.70 -1.77
N ALA A 341 9.25 19.28 -0.96
CA ALA A 341 10.60 18.97 -1.43
C ALA A 341 10.59 17.85 -2.48
N ALA A 342 9.83 16.76 -2.23
CA ALA A 342 9.68 15.68 -3.20
C ALA A 342 9.03 16.13 -4.52
N MET A 343 8.05 17.03 -4.44
CA MET A 343 7.43 17.65 -5.64
C MET A 343 8.45 18.46 -6.44
N ARG A 344 9.25 19.29 -5.76
CA ARG A 344 10.29 20.11 -6.41
C ARG A 344 11.37 19.24 -7.06
N GLU A 345 11.84 18.23 -6.36
CA GLU A 345 12.81 17.26 -6.89
C GLU A 345 12.27 16.47 -8.09
N GLY A 346 10.97 16.17 -8.10
CA GLY A 346 10.29 15.48 -9.19
C GLY A 346 9.94 16.39 -10.38
N ASN A 347 9.88 17.71 -10.17
CA ASN A 347 9.46 18.67 -11.18
C ASN A 347 10.30 19.95 -11.10
N ASN A 348 11.41 19.97 -11.82
CA ASN A 348 12.32 21.10 -11.86
C ASN A 348 11.74 22.37 -12.52
N ILE A 349 10.58 22.28 -13.20
CA ILE A 349 9.85 23.45 -13.66
C ILE A 349 9.46 24.34 -12.47
N LEU A 350 9.14 23.76 -11.31
CA LEU A 350 8.85 24.52 -10.10
C LEU A 350 10.05 25.33 -9.65
N GLY A 351 11.23 24.72 -9.63
CA GLY A 351 12.49 25.43 -9.32
C GLY A 351 12.79 26.56 -10.29
N PHE A 352 12.53 26.37 -11.58
CA PHE A 352 12.64 27.42 -12.58
C PHE A 352 11.66 28.56 -12.31
N LEU A 353 10.39 28.28 -12.03
CA LEU A 353 9.37 29.30 -11.80
C LEU A 353 9.58 30.10 -10.49
N GLU A 354 10.31 29.55 -9.54
CA GLU A 354 10.72 30.21 -8.30
C GLU A 354 12.09 30.92 -8.43
N SER A 355 12.80 30.74 -9.56
CA SER A 355 14.13 31.31 -9.78
C SER A 355 14.09 32.80 -10.11
N GLU A 356 15.14 33.50 -9.73
CA GLU A 356 15.35 34.92 -10.07
C GLU A 356 16.33 35.08 -11.25
N GLY A 357 16.20 36.18 -11.97
CA GLY A 357 17.20 36.58 -12.98
C GLY A 357 16.91 36.13 -14.41
N TYR A 358 15.99 35.20 -14.65
CA TYR A 358 15.66 34.68 -16.00
C TYR A 358 14.41 35.37 -16.59
N PHE A 359 13.42 35.59 -15.77
CA PHE A 359 12.14 36.21 -16.17
C PHE A 359 11.47 36.90 -14.97
N LEU A 360 10.41 37.68 -15.27
CA LEU A 360 9.52 38.29 -14.28
C LEU A 360 8.07 37.99 -14.64
N PHE A 361 7.23 37.72 -13.66
CA PHE A 361 5.79 37.72 -13.83
C PHE A 361 5.30 39.17 -13.90
N LYS A 362 4.67 39.54 -15.01
CA LYS A 362 4.17 40.89 -15.25
C LYS A 362 2.96 40.84 -16.17
N ALA A 363 1.80 41.26 -15.68
CA ALA A 363 0.48 41.05 -16.30
C ALA A 363 0.35 41.40 -17.77
N ASP A 364 0.99 42.52 -18.22
CA ASP A 364 0.83 43.03 -19.57
C ASP A 364 1.93 42.60 -20.55
N ASP A 365 2.92 41.87 -20.06
CA ASP A 365 4.05 41.41 -20.89
C ASP A 365 3.75 39.98 -21.43
N TRP A 366 4.33 39.68 -22.59
CA TRP A 366 4.08 38.45 -23.32
C TRP A 366 5.37 37.82 -23.82
N ILE A 367 5.47 36.51 -23.79
CA ILE A 367 6.61 35.74 -24.30
C ILE A 367 6.13 34.58 -25.17
N THR A 368 6.88 34.25 -26.25
CA THR A 368 6.52 33.02 -27.02
C THR A 368 6.71 31.75 -26.18
N SER A 369 5.90 30.72 -26.41
CA SER A 369 6.10 29.41 -25.74
C SER A 369 7.50 28.85 -26.00
N LYS A 370 8.06 29.11 -27.18
CA LYS A 370 9.43 28.72 -27.54
C LYS A 370 10.48 29.44 -26.69
N ASP A 371 10.35 30.78 -26.57
CA ASP A 371 11.32 31.56 -25.82
C ASP A 371 11.25 31.27 -24.33
N PHE A 372 10.03 31.08 -23.78
CA PHE A 372 9.89 30.71 -22.38
C PHE A 372 10.50 29.33 -22.08
N TYR A 373 10.32 28.39 -23.01
CA TYR A 373 11.00 27.09 -22.90
C TYR A 373 12.52 27.23 -23.02
N THR A 374 13.02 28.12 -23.85
CA THR A 374 14.48 28.40 -23.97
C THR A 374 15.03 28.97 -22.66
N LEU A 375 14.33 29.88 -21.99
CA LEU A 375 14.71 30.36 -20.64
C LEU A 375 14.82 29.22 -19.65
N TYR A 376 13.84 28.31 -19.67
CA TYR A 376 13.86 27.11 -18.81
C TYR A 376 15.04 26.20 -19.10
N THR A 377 15.41 25.99 -20.37
CA THR A 377 16.57 25.18 -20.71
C THR A 377 17.88 25.82 -20.28
N ILE A 378 18.01 27.14 -20.38
CA ILE A 378 19.17 27.91 -19.89
C ILE A 378 19.28 27.72 -18.35
N TRP A 379 18.15 27.90 -17.64
CA TRP A 379 18.14 27.67 -16.20
C TRP A 379 18.54 26.25 -15.82
N CYS A 380 18.06 25.23 -16.56
CA CYS A 380 18.44 23.85 -16.34
C CYS A 380 19.95 23.65 -16.50
N ASP A 381 20.56 24.20 -17.54
CA ASP A 381 22.02 24.12 -17.80
C ASP A 381 22.79 24.79 -16.65
N ASP A 382 22.38 25.99 -16.22
CA ASP A 382 23.03 26.73 -15.14
C ASP A 382 22.95 25.99 -13.79
N ASN A 383 21.91 25.18 -13.57
CA ASN A 383 21.68 24.45 -12.33
C ASN A 383 22.02 22.95 -12.44
N SER A 384 22.65 22.52 -13.53
CA SER A 384 22.98 21.10 -13.79
C SER A 384 21.77 20.17 -13.75
N GLU A 385 20.62 20.69 -14.18
CA GLU A 385 19.35 19.97 -14.28
C GLU A 385 19.10 19.48 -15.71
N LYS A 386 18.32 18.42 -15.86
CA LYS A 386 17.91 17.92 -17.17
C LYS A 386 16.55 18.52 -17.55
N PRO A 387 16.45 19.26 -18.67
CA PRO A 387 15.16 19.88 -19.04
C PRO A 387 14.10 18.82 -19.41
N MET A 388 12.87 19.06 -18.98
CA MET A 388 11.71 18.30 -19.43
C MET A 388 11.38 18.64 -20.88
N SER A 389 10.53 17.83 -21.53
CA SER A 389 10.13 18.10 -22.91
C SER A 389 9.37 19.42 -23.06
N PRO A 390 9.43 20.10 -24.24
CA PRO A 390 8.66 21.33 -24.48
C PRO A 390 7.17 21.14 -24.24
N ARG A 391 6.63 19.98 -24.55
CA ARG A 391 5.23 19.64 -24.34
C ARG A 391 4.89 19.54 -22.86
N THR A 392 5.74 18.90 -22.06
CA THR A 392 5.56 18.76 -20.60
C THR A 392 5.60 20.13 -19.94
N PHE A 393 6.58 20.96 -20.30
CA PHE A 393 6.71 22.34 -19.81
C PHE A 393 5.46 23.18 -20.12
N SER A 394 5.03 23.23 -21.38
CA SER A 394 3.85 23.99 -21.77
C SER A 394 2.57 23.49 -21.11
N ASN A 395 2.36 22.16 -21.05
CA ASN A 395 1.20 21.57 -20.37
C ASN A 395 1.17 21.93 -18.89
N PHE A 396 2.33 21.89 -18.21
CA PHE A 396 2.41 22.29 -16.81
C PHE A 396 1.98 23.73 -16.60
N LEU A 397 2.46 24.66 -17.42
CA LEU A 397 2.08 26.07 -17.35
C LEU A 397 0.59 26.29 -17.64
N CYS A 398 0.06 25.66 -18.70
CA CYS A 398 -1.37 25.74 -19.04
C CYS A 398 -2.28 25.20 -17.93
N THR A 399 -1.88 24.13 -17.25
CA THR A 399 -2.64 23.57 -16.12
C THR A 399 -2.61 24.50 -14.90
N ASN A 400 -1.57 25.31 -14.75
CA ASN A 400 -1.33 26.18 -13.60
C ASN A 400 -1.48 27.67 -13.92
N GLU A 401 -2.18 28.05 -14.99
CA GLU A 401 -2.35 29.44 -15.43
C GLU A 401 -2.84 30.34 -14.31
N GLN A 402 -3.87 29.93 -13.58
CA GLN A 402 -4.44 30.72 -12.48
C GLN A 402 -3.44 30.92 -11.33
N LYS A 403 -2.64 29.91 -11.01
CA LYS A 403 -1.65 29.97 -9.92
C LYS A 403 -0.55 30.99 -10.18
N TYR A 404 -0.11 31.10 -11.45
CA TYR A 404 0.99 31.98 -11.85
C TYR A 404 0.52 33.25 -12.57
N ASN A 405 -0.81 33.50 -12.64
CA ASN A 405 -1.39 34.64 -13.40
C ASN A 405 -0.91 34.67 -14.86
N LEU A 406 -0.90 33.54 -15.53
CA LEU A 406 -0.55 33.38 -16.93
C LEU A 406 -1.79 33.14 -17.78
N GLU A 407 -1.75 33.51 -19.06
CA GLU A 407 -2.75 33.17 -20.08
C GLU A 407 -2.03 32.62 -21.31
N HIS A 408 -2.25 31.37 -21.68
CA HIS A 408 -1.72 30.80 -22.90
C HIS A 408 -2.60 31.12 -24.09
N ASN A 409 -2.09 31.94 -25.01
CA ASN A 409 -2.86 32.41 -26.18
C ASN A 409 -1.97 32.58 -27.42
N ASN A 410 -2.59 32.86 -28.57
CA ASN A 410 -1.90 33.15 -29.84
C ASN A 410 -2.07 34.62 -30.30
N LYS A 411 -2.28 35.52 -29.37
CA LYS A 411 -2.50 36.95 -29.67
C LYS A 411 -1.21 37.71 -29.95
N GLY A 412 -0.07 37.20 -29.44
CA GLY A 412 1.24 37.82 -29.63
C GLY A 412 1.92 37.45 -30.94
N VAL A 413 2.97 38.17 -31.27
CA VAL A 413 3.78 37.97 -32.50
C VAL A 413 5.24 37.69 -32.13
N ASN A 414 5.91 36.83 -32.93
CA ASN A 414 7.35 36.59 -32.80
C ASN A 414 8.16 37.75 -33.43
N ALA A 415 9.48 37.67 -33.35
CA ALA A 415 10.40 38.66 -33.93
C ALA A 415 10.25 38.89 -35.46
N GLN A 416 9.63 37.93 -36.17
CA GLN A 416 9.31 38.03 -37.60
C GLN A 416 7.89 38.57 -37.88
N GLY A 417 7.15 39.05 -36.86
CA GLY A 417 5.80 39.58 -36.98
C GLY A 417 4.70 38.50 -37.23
N ARG A 418 5.00 37.23 -37.06
CA ARG A 418 4.02 36.15 -37.23
C ARG A 418 3.33 35.85 -35.90
N ARG A 419 2.01 35.64 -35.92
CA ARG A 419 1.26 35.14 -34.73
C ARG A 419 1.74 33.77 -34.33
N VAL A 420 2.07 33.62 -33.07
CA VAL A 420 2.53 32.37 -32.46
C VAL A 420 1.92 32.19 -31.09
N TRP A 421 1.92 30.97 -30.62
CA TRP A 421 1.50 30.65 -29.24
C TRP A 421 2.52 31.18 -28.23
N GLY A 422 2.03 31.70 -27.12
CA GLY A 422 2.85 32.22 -26.03
C GLY A 422 2.06 32.43 -24.76
N PHE A 423 2.72 32.96 -23.77
CA PHE A 423 2.15 33.21 -22.44
C PHE A 423 2.12 34.71 -22.18
N LEU A 424 0.92 35.24 -21.92
CA LEU A 424 0.72 36.57 -21.34
C LEU A 424 0.96 36.47 -19.83
N GLY A 425 1.50 37.49 -19.20
CA GLY A 425 1.79 37.53 -17.78
C GLY A 425 3.25 37.30 -17.42
N VAL A 426 4.16 37.20 -18.41
CA VAL A 426 5.59 36.96 -18.17
C VAL A 426 6.49 37.68 -19.16
N ARG A 427 7.63 38.18 -18.66
CA ARG A 427 8.66 38.90 -19.42
C ARG A 427 10.03 38.27 -19.21
N SER A 428 10.78 38.07 -20.29
CA SER A 428 12.19 37.70 -20.25
C SER A 428 13.07 38.82 -19.67
N LEU A 429 14.01 38.46 -18.79
CA LEU A 429 15.07 39.36 -18.31
C LEU A 429 16.38 39.21 -19.06
N ILE A 430 16.58 38.08 -19.75
CA ILE A 430 17.78 37.80 -20.53
C ILE A 430 17.46 37.80 -22.02
N LYS A 431 18.44 38.20 -22.83
CA LYS A 431 18.30 38.15 -24.29
C LYS A 431 18.38 36.69 -24.76
N ILE A 432 17.38 36.27 -25.49
CA ILE A 432 17.33 34.96 -26.15
C ILE A 432 17.81 35.18 -27.60
N TYR A 433 18.88 34.51 -28.01
CA TYR A 433 19.46 34.64 -29.35
C TYR A 433 18.98 33.52 -30.28
#